data_183ae87f79d1ddff9d534f1c1b9a88a5
#
_entry.id   183ae87f79d1ddff9d534f1c1b9a88a5
#
_cell.length_a   1.000
_cell.length_b   1.000
_cell.length_c   1.000
_cell.angle_alpha   90.00
_cell.angle_beta   90.00
_cell.angle_gamma   90.00
#
_symmetry.space_group_name_H-M   'P 1'
#
loop_
_entity.id
_entity.type
_entity.pdbx_description
1 polymer ?
#
loop_
_entity_poly.entity_id
_entity_poly.type
_entity_poly.pdbx_seq_one_letter_code
_entity_poly.pdbx_strand_id
1 'polypeptide(L)'
;MKMDEFQPKWDADEEKIGFAVFCVENLATDLNMDPTDVYDLLTVKSDVLSSYIIPCYDALHTQDKQYIIDDIKQVMRNKGVLP
;
A
#
# COMPACT_ATOMS: atom_id res chain seq x y z
N MET A 1 -1.24 -23.32 10.64
CA MET A 1 -1.15 -22.82 10.29
C MET A 1 -0.56 -22.30 10.08
N LYS A 2 -0.43 -22.09 9.42
CA LYS A 2 0.20 -21.59 9.46
C LYS A 2 0.32 -20.40 8.82
N MET A 3 -0.06 -19.38 9.17
CA MET A 3 0.14 -18.05 8.72
C MET A 3 1.57 -17.74 8.53
N ASP A 4 2.38 -18.46 9.23
CA ASP A 4 3.81 -18.25 9.17
C ASP A 4 4.35 -18.44 7.79
N GLU A 5 3.72 -19.31 7.02
CA GLU A 5 4.22 -19.63 5.69
C GLU A 5 4.05 -18.48 4.75
N PHE A 6 3.13 -17.58 5.05
CA PHE A 6 2.89 -16.44 4.22
C PHE A 6 3.43 -15.20 4.89
N GLN A 7 4.72 -15.13 5.03
CA GLN A 7 5.36 -14.02 5.70
C GLN A 7 5.79 -12.98 4.68
N PRO A 8 5.22 -11.77 4.71
CA PRO A 8 5.61 -10.74 3.76
C PRO A 8 7.06 -10.33 3.99
N LYS A 9 7.72 -9.94 2.92
CA LYS A 9 9.10 -9.52 3.00
C LYS A 9 9.28 -8.24 3.80
N TRP A 10 8.25 -7.40 3.85
CA TRP A 10 8.33 -6.14 4.56
C TRP A 10 8.05 -6.29 6.05
N ASP A 11 7.81 -7.52 6.50
CA ASP A 11 7.82 -7.85 7.93
C ASP A 11 6.97 -6.90 8.78
N ALA A 12 5.69 -6.85 8.53
CA ALA A 12 4.77 -6.01 9.27
C ALA A 12 3.83 -6.85 10.12
N ASP A 13 3.31 -6.27 11.19
CA ASP A 13 2.32 -6.98 12.00
C ASP A 13 0.97 -6.99 11.29
N GLU A 14 -0.01 -7.67 11.90
CA GLU A 14 -1.29 -7.88 11.25
C GLU A 14 -2.01 -6.60 10.94
N GLU A 15 -1.89 -5.61 11.82
CA GLU A 15 -2.58 -4.35 11.63
C GLU A 15 -2.04 -3.62 10.42
N LYS A 16 -0.74 -3.64 10.26
CA LYS A 16 -0.12 -2.98 9.13
C LYS A 16 -0.38 -3.72 7.83
N ILE A 17 -0.43 -5.05 7.89
CA ILE A 17 -0.78 -5.85 6.73
C ILE A 17 -2.21 -5.54 6.30
N GLY A 18 -3.14 -5.48 7.26
CA GLY A 18 -4.52 -5.12 6.96
C GLY A 18 -4.63 -3.75 6.34
N PHE A 19 -3.85 -2.79 6.86
CA PHE A 19 -3.84 -1.46 6.30
C PHE A 19 -3.29 -1.44 4.88
N ALA A 20 -2.25 -2.24 4.62
CA ALA A 20 -1.70 -2.33 3.28
C ALA A 20 -2.74 -2.88 2.30
N VAL A 21 -3.49 -3.90 2.70
CA VAL A 21 -4.55 -4.45 1.88
C VAL A 21 -5.63 -3.39 1.61
N PHE A 22 -6.01 -2.66 2.65
CA PHE A 22 -6.96 -1.56 2.51
C PHE A 22 -6.47 -0.55 1.46
N CYS A 23 -5.21 -0.19 1.53
CA CYS A 23 -4.65 0.78 0.60
C CYS A 23 -4.66 0.24 -0.83
N VAL A 24 -4.25 -1.02 -1.01
CA VAL A 24 -4.21 -1.62 -2.35
C VAL A 24 -5.61 -1.64 -2.96
N GLU A 25 -6.60 -2.08 -2.18
CA GLU A 25 -7.94 -2.23 -2.71
C GLU A 25 -8.57 -0.88 -3.04
N ASN A 26 -8.36 0.09 -2.19
CA ASN A 26 -8.95 1.40 -2.42
C ASN A 26 -8.23 2.17 -3.53
N LEU A 27 -6.91 1.99 -3.65
CA LEU A 27 -6.18 2.54 -4.79
C LEU A 27 -6.66 1.92 -6.10
N ALA A 28 -6.89 0.60 -6.08
CA ALA A 28 -7.38 -0.09 -7.27
C ALA A 28 -8.72 0.49 -7.73
N THR A 29 -9.61 0.70 -6.79
CA THR A 29 -10.90 1.30 -7.11
C THR A 29 -10.73 2.71 -7.65
N ASP A 30 -9.90 3.51 -6.99
CA ASP A 30 -9.70 4.90 -7.39
C ASP A 30 -9.04 5.01 -8.76
N LEU A 31 -8.09 4.14 -9.04
CA LEU A 31 -7.35 4.16 -10.29
C LEU A 31 -8.01 3.32 -11.38
N ASN A 32 -9.10 2.64 -11.05
CA ASN A 32 -9.80 1.74 -11.96
C ASN A 32 -8.84 0.68 -12.50
N MET A 33 -8.12 0.05 -11.59
CA MET A 33 -7.13 -0.99 -11.89
C MET A 33 -7.44 -2.24 -11.11
N ASP A 34 -6.87 -3.35 -11.57
CA ASP A 34 -6.93 -4.60 -10.84
C ASP A 34 -6.07 -4.48 -9.58
N PRO A 35 -6.54 -4.95 -8.42
CA PRO A 35 -5.72 -4.87 -7.19
C PRO A 35 -4.36 -5.53 -7.33
N THR A 36 -4.26 -6.61 -8.10
CA THR A 36 -2.98 -7.27 -8.33
C THR A 36 -1.99 -6.33 -9.02
N ASP A 37 -2.49 -5.57 -9.99
CA ASP A 37 -1.64 -4.61 -10.69
C ASP A 37 -1.19 -3.49 -9.78
N VAL A 38 -2.08 -3.03 -8.90
CA VAL A 38 -1.72 -1.99 -7.93
C VAL A 38 -0.66 -2.51 -6.98
N TYR A 39 -0.84 -3.73 -6.48
CA TYR A 39 0.14 -4.33 -5.60
C TYR A 39 1.51 -4.39 -6.28
N ASP A 40 1.51 -4.73 -7.56
CA ASP A 40 2.73 -4.79 -8.34
C ASP A 40 3.41 -3.42 -8.43
N LEU A 41 2.62 -2.37 -8.62
CA LEU A 41 3.17 -1.01 -8.68
C LEU A 41 3.82 -0.63 -7.35
N LEU A 42 3.28 -1.12 -6.24
CA LEU A 42 3.74 -0.72 -4.92
C LEU A 42 4.89 -1.59 -4.40
N THR A 43 5.13 -2.74 -5.00
CA THR A 43 6.14 -3.67 -4.47
C THR A 43 7.22 -4.03 -5.48
N VAL A 44 6.87 -4.21 -6.74
CA VAL A 44 7.84 -4.60 -7.76
C VAL A 44 8.36 -3.39 -8.51
N LYS A 45 7.44 -2.54 -8.96
CA LYS A 45 7.83 -1.37 -9.75
C LYS A 45 8.35 -0.23 -8.88
N SER A 46 8.09 -0.30 -7.59
CA SER A 46 8.58 0.70 -6.65
C SER A 46 8.68 0.04 -5.29
N ASP A 47 9.10 0.80 -4.27
CA ASP A 47 9.14 0.31 -2.90
C ASP A 47 8.15 1.05 -2.01
N VAL A 48 7.10 1.61 -2.59
CA VAL A 48 6.17 2.46 -1.83
C VAL A 48 5.55 1.71 -0.66
N LEU A 49 5.21 0.43 -0.85
CA LEU A 49 4.60 -0.32 0.23
C LEU A 49 5.53 -0.44 1.43
N SER A 50 6.77 -0.86 1.21
CA SER A 50 7.69 -1.13 2.31
C SER A 50 8.39 0.12 2.81
N SER A 51 8.56 1.15 1.98
CA SER A 51 9.30 2.33 2.39
C SER A 51 8.39 3.47 2.85
N TYR A 52 7.11 3.43 2.50
CA TYR A 52 6.20 4.51 2.84
C TYR A 52 4.95 4.04 3.58
N ILE A 53 4.17 3.14 2.98
CA ILE A 53 2.87 2.77 3.55
C ILE A 53 3.03 2.10 4.90
N ILE A 54 3.90 1.13 5.00
CA ILE A 54 4.09 0.40 6.25
C ILE A 54 4.74 1.28 7.32
N PRO A 55 5.86 1.97 7.04
CA PRO A 55 6.47 2.81 8.07
C PRO A 55 5.59 3.97 8.52
N CYS A 56 4.71 4.45 7.66
CA CYS A 56 3.86 5.59 7.98
C CYS A 56 2.49 5.18 8.48
N TYR A 57 2.31 3.91 8.82
CA TYR A 57 1.03 3.40 9.27
C TYR A 57 0.44 4.25 10.39
N ASP A 58 1.25 4.58 11.41
CA ASP A 58 0.74 5.32 12.56
C ASP A 58 0.17 6.67 12.17
N ALA A 59 0.80 7.33 11.22
CA ALA A 59 0.35 8.65 10.79
C ALA A 59 -0.82 8.55 9.81
N LEU A 60 -0.79 7.55 8.93
CA LEU A 60 -1.77 7.46 7.85
C LEU A 60 -3.10 6.85 8.28
N HIS A 61 -3.06 5.81 9.12
CA HIS A 61 -4.28 5.04 9.37
C HIS A 61 -5.34 5.83 10.11
N THR A 62 -4.99 6.96 10.70
CA THR A 62 -5.95 7.81 11.41
C THR A 62 -6.58 8.86 10.49
N GLN A 63 -6.13 8.97 9.26
CA GLN A 63 -6.68 9.92 8.30
C GLN A 63 -7.88 9.31 7.59
N ASP A 64 -8.68 10.14 6.93
CA ASP A 64 -9.79 9.58 6.19
C ASP A 64 -9.29 8.94 4.90
N LYS A 65 -10.18 8.13 4.30
CA LYS A 65 -9.80 7.31 3.16
C LYS A 65 -9.29 8.16 1.98
N GLN A 66 -9.99 9.25 1.68
CA GLN A 66 -9.59 10.06 0.52
C GLN A 66 -8.23 10.69 0.73
N TYR A 67 -7.96 11.14 1.94
CA TYR A 67 -6.64 11.69 2.24
C TYR A 67 -5.55 10.65 2.04
N ILE A 68 -5.79 9.43 2.55
CA ILE A 68 -4.82 8.35 2.44
C ILE A 68 -4.53 8.04 0.98
N ILE A 69 -5.58 7.92 0.18
CA ILE A 69 -5.42 7.56 -1.22
C ILE A 69 -4.69 8.65 -1.99
N ASP A 70 -5.07 9.91 -1.77
CA ASP A 70 -4.43 11.03 -2.47
C ASP A 70 -2.96 11.14 -2.09
N ASP A 71 -2.66 10.91 -0.82
CA ASP A 71 -1.29 10.98 -0.33
C ASP A 71 -0.42 9.90 -0.97
N ILE A 72 -0.92 8.67 -0.99
CA ILE A 72 -0.17 7.57 -1.59
C ILE A 72 0.03 7.79 -3.08
N LYS A 73 -0.99 8.29 -3.77
CA LYS A 73 -0.87 8.57 -5.20
C LYS A 73 0.23 9.60 -5.45
N GLN A 74 0.34 10.60 -4.57
CA GLN A 74 1.40 11.59 -4.73
C GLN A 74 2.77 10.95 -4.59
N VAL A 75 2.94 10.06 -3.61
CA VAL A 75 4.20 9.34 -3.45
C VAL A 75 4.49 8.49 -4.67
N MET A 76 3.47 7.83 -5.22
CA MET A 76 3.65 7.00 -6.41
C MET A 76 4.08 7.84 -7.61
N ARG A 77 3.53 9.05 -7.75
CA ARG A 77 3.96 9.96 -8.83
C ARG A 77 5.41 10.35 -8.65
N ASN A 78 5.80 10.63 -7.41
CA ASN A 78 7.18 11.00 -7.13
C ASN A 78 8.15 9.86 -7.43
N LYS A 79 7.68 8.62 -7.30
CA LYS A 79 8.49 7.46 -7.62
C LYS A 79 8.42 7.07 -9.09
N GLY A 80 7.58 7.74 -9.86
CA GLY A 80 7.51 7.49 -11.29
C GLY A 80 6.65 6.32 -11.69
N VAL A 81 5.79 5.82 -10.81
CA VAL A 81 4.93 4.68 -11.14
C VAL A 81 3.49 5.11 -11.44
N LEU A 82 3.21 6.39 -11.36
CA LEU A 82 1.96 6.98 -11.84
C LEU A 82 2.28 8.22 -12.65
N PRO A 83 1.45 8.51 -13.67
CA PRO A 83 1.64 9.73 -14.47
C PRO A 83 1.49 10.99 -13.65
#